data_9a1683805e8e233c27ef2ecaba238af2
#
_entry.id   9a1683805e8e233c27ef2ecaba238af2
#
_cell.length_a   1.000
_cell.length_b   1.000
_cell.length_c   1.000
_cell.angle_alpha   90.00
_cell.angle_beta   90.00
_cell.angle_gamma   90.00
#
_symmetry.space_group_name_H-M   'P 1'
#
loop_
_entity.id
_entity.type
_entity.pdbx_description
1 polymer ?
#
loop_
_entity_poly.entity_id
_entity_poly.type
_entity_poly.pdbx_seq_one_letter_code
_entity_poly.pdbx_strand_id
1 'polypeptide(L)'
;MKKVAKGLKRTPGLKAPVFRDSILQSVGNTPLIRLSRAIDVPKGVKVYAKAEWYNPGGSVKDRPALRIVEDAEASGRLTRDKIIIDSTSGNTGIAYAMIGCVKGYKVALVMPSNVSEERKAIVKSYGAEIIYTDPLKGSDGAILEVRKLVEQEPDRYFFADQYNNPSNPSAHYHTTGVEIWEQTKGKVTHFVAGLGTSGTLMGTGGRLKEFNPDVQIIAVEPATPIHGLEGLKHMDTAIVPGIYDPTFPDRKIKVDTEDAYRMVRALGTKEGLLVGYSAGAAMWAASQVARELKEGYVVLVFPDSGHHYLSTSFWLGA
;
A
#
# COMPACT_ATOMS: atom_id res chain seq x y z
N MET A 1 0.37 0.17 46.44
CA MET A 1 0.97 -0.27 45.18
C MET A 1 2.02 0.71 44.61
N LYS A 2 2.99 1.24 45.38
CA LYS A 2 4.01 2.23 44.94
C LYS A 2 5.47 1.80 45.16
N LYS A 3 5.77 0.48 45.32
CA LYS A 3 7.13 0.02 45.68
C LYS A 3 7.81 -0.96 44.69
N VAL A 4 7.24 -1.25 43.48
CA VAL A 4 7.83 -2.23 42.54
C VAL A 4 8.67 -1.59 41.45
N ALA A 5 8.69 -0.28 41.30
CA ALA A 5 9.34 0.38 40.18
C ALA A 5 10.81 0.83 40.39
N LYS A 6 11.41 0.54 41.56
CA LYS A 6 12.83 0.88 41.82
C LYS A 6 13.72 -0.34 41.60
N GLY A 7 14.23 -0.52 40.39
CA GLY A 7 15.28 -1.51 40.13
C GLY A 7 15.40 -2.11 38.73
N LEU A 8 14.43 -1.95 37.88
CA LEU A 8 14.57 -2.44 36.49
C LEU A 8 15.46 -1.49 35.68
N LYS A 9 16.74 -1.80 35.55
CA LYS A 9 17.62 -1.16 34.56
C LYS A 9 17.02 -1.45 33.20
N ARG A 10 16.68 -0.39 32.43
CA ARG A 10 16.23 -0.53 31.05
C ARG A 10 17.29 -1.28 30.26
N THR A 11 16.91 -2.36 29.59
CA THR A 11 17.77 -3.05 28.65
C THR A 11 18.14 -2.04 27.54
N PRO A 12 19.44 -1.85 27.22
CA PRO A 12 19.84 -0.95 26.15
C PRO A 12 19.13 -1.33 24.83
N GLY A 13 18.48 -0.35 24.19
CA GLY A 13 17.74 -0.55 22.93
C GLY A 13 16.22 -0.78 23.07
N LEU A 14 15.68 -0.99 24.27
CA LEU A 14 14.23 -1.03 24.46
C LEU A 14 13.63 0.37 24.38
N LYS A 15 12.80 0.59 23.34
CA LYS A 15 11.96 1.79 23.27
C LYS A 15 10.96 1.80 24.43
N ALA A 16 10.54 2.97 24.88
CA ALA A 16 9.50 3.09 25.88
C ALA A 16 8.24 2.34 25.42
N PRO A 17 7.50 1.65 26.33
CA PRO A 17 6.24 1.02 25.98
C PRO A 17 5.30 2.08 25.41
N VAL A 18 4.68 1.79 24.27
CA VAL A 18 3.72 2.66 23.60
C VAL A 18 2.34 2.12 23.90
N PHE A 19 1.53 2.90 24.63
CA PHE A 19 0.11 2.61 24.81
C PHE A 19 -0.69 3.25 23.70
N ARG A 20 -1.69 2.53 23.20
CA ARG A 20 -2.64 3.01 22.19
C ARG A 20 -4.05 2.65 22.64
N ASP A 21 -4.97 3.59 22.49
CA ASP A 21 -6.40 3.39 22.82
C ASP A 21 -7.14 2.66 21.72
N SER A 22 -6.58 2.64 20.52
CA SER A 22 -7.13 1.98 19.34
C SER A 22 -6.03 1.43 18.44
N ILE A 23 -6.30 0.31 17.78
CA ILE A 23 -5.41 -0.26 16.74
C ILE A 23 -5.19 0.72 15.59
N LEU A 24 -6.15 1.61 15.30
CA LEU A 24 -6.03 2.60 14.24
C LEU A 24 -4.90 3.62 14.47
N GLN A 25 -4.52 3.87 15.74
CA GLN A 25 -3.35 4.68 16.08
C GLN A 25 -2.01 4.01 15.70
N SER A 26 -2.05 2.76 15.25
CA SER A 26 -0.88 2.04 14.76
C SER A 26 -0.68 2.17 13.26
N VAL A 27 -1.60 2.82 12.55
CA VAL A 27 -1.47 3.09 11.11
C VAL A 27 -0.35 4.11 10.90
N GLY A 28 0.57 3.79 10.00
CA GLY A 28 1.72 4.63 9.72
C GLY A 28 2.94 4.37 10.61
N ASN A 29 3.89 5.28 10.59
CA ASN A 29 5.19 5.16 11.27
C ASN A 29 5.90 3.82 10.99
N THR A 30 5.76 3.32 9.79
CA THR A 30 6.34 2.07 9.35
C THR A 30 7.86 2.18 9.24
N PRO A 31 8.63 1.10 9.45
CA PRO A 31 10.07 1.16 9.36
C PRO A 31 10.58 1.37 7.93
N LEU A 32 11.77 1.96 7.83
CA LEU A 32 12.57 2.01 6.62
C LEU A 32 13.70 0.99 6.75
N ILE A 33 13.68 -0.07 5.93
CA ILE A 33 14.61 -1.21 5.99
C ILE A 33 15.67 -1.07 4.91
N ARG A 34 16.95 -1.12 5.28
CA ARG A 34 18.05 -1.13 4.31
C ARG A 34 18.14 -2.48 3.61
N LEU A 35 18.24 -2.44 2.28
CA LEU A 35 18.46 -3.60 1.44
C LEU A 35 19.92 -3.61 0.97
N SER A 36 20.63 -4.72 1.15
CA SER A 36 22.06 -4.77 0.89
C SER A 36 22.56 -6.10 0.33
N ARG A 37 21.70 -7.11 0.23
CA ARG A 37 22.09 -8.46 -0.20
C ARG A 37 21.30 -8.96 -1.41
N ALA A 38 20.07 -8.46 -1.60
CA ALA A 38 19.21 -8.89 -2.71
C ALA A 38 19.67 -8.34 -4.07
N ILE A 39 20.35 -7.19 -4.06
CA ILE A 39 20.89 -6.54 -5.26
C ILE A 39 22.32 -6.08 -5.03
N ASP A 40 23.08 -6.04 -6.12
CA ASP A 40 24.40 -5.42 -6.15
C ASP A 40 24.28 -3.98 -6.67
N VAL A 41 24.79 -3.03 -5.89
CA VAL A 41 24.73 -1.59 -6.17
C VAL A 41 26.07 -0.92 -5.88
N PRO A 42 26.39 0.22 -6.55
CA PRO A 42 27.61 0.97 -6.27
C PRO A 42 27.74 1.38 -4.80
N LYS A 43 28.96 1.45 -4.27
CA LYS A 43 29.24 1.74 -2.84
C LYS A 43 28.60 3.04 -2.33
N GLY A 44 28.46 4.04 -3.19
CA GLY A 44 27.81 5.33 -2.86
C GLY A 44 26.29 5.27 -2.79
N VAL A 45 25.67 4.19 -3.26
CA VAL A 45 24.21 4.06 -3.35
C VAL A 45 23.67 3.27 -2.15
N LYS A 46 22.59 3.75 -1.58
CA LYS A 46 21.86 3.07 -0.49
C LYS A 46 20.42 2.87 -0.90
N VAL A 47 19.93 1.63 -0.77
CA VAL A 47 18.56 1.25 -1.12
C VAL A 47 17.79 0.90 0.14
N TYR A 48 16.59 1.46 0.28
CA TYR A 48 15.74 1.27 1.45
C TYR A 48 14.31 0.97 1.02
N ALA A 49 13.69 0.01 1.70
CA ALA A 49 12.27 -0.30 1.55
C ALA A 49 11.44 0.30 2.68
N LYS A 50 10.40 1.03 2.34
CA LYS A 50 9.34 1.45 3.26
C LYS A 50 8.41 0.27 3.46
N ALA A 51 8.45 -0.33 4.65
CA ALA A 51 7.85 -1.62 4.97
C ALA A 51 6.38 -1.46 5.39
N GLU A 52 5.48 -1.32 4.43
CA GLU A 52 4.07 -0.99 4.68
C GLU A 52 3.24 -2.16 5.25
N TRP A 53 3.76 -3.38 5.26
CA TRP A 53 3.12 -4.50 5.98
C TRP A 53 3.15 -4.36 7.51
N TYR A 54 3.88 -3.40 8.06
CA TYR A 54 3.84 -3.06 9.48
C TYR A 54 2.58 -2.29 9.90
N ASN A 55 1.78 -1.82 8.97
CA ASN A 55 0.45 -1.31 9.27
C ASN A 55 -0.44 -2.43 9.85
N PRO A 56 -1.40 -2.13 10.73
CA PRO A 56 -2.19 -3.14 11.45
C PRO A 56 -3.04 -4.04 10.54
N GLY A 57 -3.53 -3.55 9.42
CA GLY A 57 -4.21 -4.34 8.38
C GLY A 57 -3.25 -5.05 7.42
N GLY A 58 -1.94 -4.90 7.62
CA GLY A 58 -0.89 -5.60 6.89
C GLY A 58 -0.51 -4.99 5.55
N SER A 59 -0.92 -3.75 5.25
CA SER A 59 -0.58 -3.13 3.96
C SER A 59 -0.56 -1.61 3.97
N VAL A 60 -0.05 -1.04 2.89
CA VAL A 60 -0.06 0.39 2.57
C VAL A 60 -1.48 0.98 2.54
N LYS A 61 -2.50 0.15 2.30
CA LYS A 61 -3.89 0.59 2.14
C LYS A 61 -4.55 1.07 3.43
N ASP A 62 -4.00 0.71 4.59
CA ASP A 62 -4.51 1.20 5.87
C ASP A 62 -4.47 2.73 5.95
N ARG A 63 -3.43 3.35 5.37
CA ARG A 63 -3.27 4.81 5.37
C ARG A 63 -4.37 5.53 4.60
N PRO A 64 -4.57 5.27 3.28
CA PRO A 64 -5.62 5.94 2.55
C PRO A 64 -7.01 5.57 3.03
N ALA A 65 -7.27 4.31 3.42
CA ALA A 65 -8.57 3.90 3.93
C ALA A 65 -8.94 4.65 5.21
N LEU A 66 -8.01 4.79 6.16
CA LEU A 66 -8.25 5.54 7.39
C LEU A 66 -8.54 7.03 7.08
N ARG A 67 -7.73 7.65 6.24
CA ARG A 67 -7.89 9.06 5.88
C ARG A 67 -9.21 9.32 5.14
N ILE A 68 -9.60 8.45 4.21
CA ILE A 68 -10.88 8.55 3.49
C ILE A 68 -12.06 8.50 4.46
N VAL A 69 -12.03 7.58 5.43
CA VAL A 69 -13.10 7.45 6.42
C VAL A 69 -13.13 8.66 7.35
N GLU A 70 -11.99 9.12 7.87
CA GLU A 70 -11.92 10.27 8.78
C GLU A 70 -12.33 11.57 8.09
N ASP A 71 -11.92 11.83 6.87
CA ASP A 71 -12.33 13.01 6.11
C ASP A 71 -13.85 12.95 5.77
N ALA A 72 -14.39 11.76 5.55
CA ALA A 72 -15.82 11.58 5.32
C ALA A 72 -16.66 11.80 6.58
N GLU A 73 -16.18 11.35 7.75
CA GLU A 73 -16.79 11.65 9.05
C GLU A 73 -16.77 13.16 9.32
N ALA A 74 -15.61 13.79 9.17
CA ALA A 74 -15.42 15.21 9.43
C ALA A 74 -16.28 16.11 8.52
N SER A 75 -16.50 15.69 7.27
CA SER A 75 -17.35 16.41 6.31
C SER A 75 -18.84 16.05 6.38
N GLY A 76 -19.25 15.11 7.23
CA GLY A 76 -20.63 14.64 7.35
C GLY A 76 -21.12 13.77 6.18
N ARG A 77 -20.24 13.39 5.24
CA ARG A 77 -20.59 12.49 4.13
C ARG A 77 -20.81 11.04 4.58
N LEU A 78 -20.10 10.60 5.62
CA LEU A 78 -20.27 9.29 6.24
C LEU A 78 -21.02 9.47 7.57
N THR A 79 -22.28 9.07 7.58
CA THR A 79 -23.16 9.06 8.76
C THR A 79 -23.31 7.63 9.30
N ARG A 80 -23.85 7.45 10.51
CA ARG A 80 -23.93 6.14 11.19
C ARG A 80 -24.85 5.12 10.51
N ASP A 81 -25.80 5.58 9.73
CA ASP A 81 -26.75 4.77 8.95
C ASP A 81 -26.20 4.31 7.61
N LYS A 82 -25.11 4.93 7.12
CA LYS A 82 -24.49 4.55 5.85
C LYS A 82 -23.57 3.34 5.97
N ILE A 83 -23.49 2.60 4.87
CA ILE A 83 -22.55 1.46 4.68
C ILE A 83 -21.37 1.99 3.88
N ILE A 84 -20.15 1.80 4.39
CA ILE A 84 -18.93 2.06 3.60
C ILE A 84 -18.88 1.04 2.47
N ILE A 85 -18.82 1.50 1.22
CA ILE A 85 -18.70 0.61 0.05
C ILE A 85 -17.50 1.02 -0.81
N ASP A 86 -16.76 0.04 -1.34
CA ASP A 86 -15.73 0.26 -2.34
C ASP A 86 -15.49 -1.02 -3.18
N SER A 87 -14.85 -0.84 -4.33
CA SER A 87 -14.32 -1.94 -5.12
C SER A 87 -12.88 -2.24 -4.72
N THR A 88 -12.57 -3.53 -4.54
CA THR A 88 -11.21 -3.93 -4.13
C THR A 88 -10.87 -5.34 -4.59
N SER A 89 -9.59 -5.56 -4.89
CA SER A 89 -9.03 -6.91 -5.11
C SER A 89 -8.35 -7.49 -3.86
N GLY A 90 -8.35 -6.79 -2.72
CA GLY A 90 -7.75 -7.35 -1.51
C GLY A 90 -7.44 -6.35 -0.40
N ASN A 91 -6.24 -5.79 -0.38
CA ASN A 91 -5.71 -5.03 0.78
C ASN A 91 -6.57 -3.84 1.21
N THR A 92 -7.18 -3.12 0.28
CA THR A 92 -8.09 -2.01 0.61
C THR A 92 -9.34 -2.52 1.33
N GLY A 93 -9.86 -3.67 0.93
CA GLY A 93 -10.99 -4.30 1.60
C GLY A 93 -10.68 -4.69 3.04
N ILE A 94 -9.50 -5.26 3.28
CA ILE A 94 -9.02 -5.57 4.64
C ILE A 94 -8.95 -4.28 5.48
N ALA A 95 -8.40 -3.20 4.92
CA ALA A 95 -8.29 -1.93 5.61
C ALA A 95 -9.67 -1.34 5.98
N TYR A 96 -10.60 -1.26 5.02
CA TYR A 96 -11.96 -0.77 5.31
C TYR A 96 -12.70 -1.66 6.30
N ALA A 97 -12.58 -3.00 6.17
CA ALA A 97 -13.22 -3.92 7.10
C ALA A 97 -12.72 -3.74 8.53
N MET A 98 -11.41 -3.63 8.73
CA MET A 98 -10.78 -3.33 10.03
C MET A 98 -11.24 -1.97 10.58
N ILE A 99 -11.17 -0.92 9.78
CA ILE A 99 -11.53 0.45 10.20
C ILE A 99 -13.03 0.52 10.52
N GLY A 100 -13.88 -0.06 9.68
CA GLY A 100 -15.32 -0.11 9.89
C GLY A 100 -15.68 -0.85 11.18
N CYS A 101 -15.05 -2.00 11.43
CA CYS A 101 -15.22 -2.76 12.67
C CYS A 101 -14.89 -1.90 13.90
N VAL A 102 -13.73 -1.23 13.90
CA VAL A 102 -13.29 -0.39 15.04
C VAL A 102 -14.16 0.85 15.24
N LYS A 103 -14.58 1.47 14.15
CA LYS A 103 -15.40 2.70 14.19
C LYS A 103 -16.90 2.43 14.26
N GLY A 104 -17.35 1.16 14.18
CA GLY A 104 -18.76 0.76 14.26
C GLY A 104 -19.57 1.05 13.00
N TYR A 105 -18.94 1.02 11.81
CA TYR A 105 -19.62 1.10 10.52
C TYR A 105 -19.81 -0.27 9.89
N LYS A 106 -20.91 -0.45 9.17
CA LYS A 106 -21.06 -1.57 8.24
C LYS A 106 -20.20 -1.34 7.02
N VAL A 107 -19.62 -2.42 6.47
CA VAL A 107 -18.75 -2.37 5.29
C VAL A 107 -19.23 -3.39 4.27
N ALA A 108 -19.37 -2.99 3.02
CA ALA A 108 -19.65 -3.86 1.88
C ALA A 108 -18.52 -3.71 0.85
N LEU A 109 -17.95 -4.83 0.40
CA LEU A 109 -16.80 -4.84 -0.50
C LEU A 109 -17.15 -5.56 -1.80
N VAL A 110 -17.02 -4.86 -2.91
CA VAL A 110 -17.24 -5.42 -4.25
C VAL A 110 -15.92 -5.94 -4.78
N MET A 111 -15.82 -7.26 -5.03
CA MET A 111 -14.56 -7.89 -5.45
C MET A 111 -14.76 -9.06 -6.40
N PRO A 112 -13.78 -9.33 -7.30
CA PRO A 112 -13.79 -10.52 -8.14
C PRO A 112 -13.82 -11.80 -7.29
N SER A 113 -14.56 -12.80 -7.73
CA SER A 113 -14.74 -14.05 -6.95
C SER A 113 -13.47 -14.90 -6.80
N ASN A 114 -12.45 -14.66 -7.63
CA ASN A 114 -11.15 -15.36 -7.61
C ASN A 114 -10.09 -14.72 -6.69
N VAL A 115 -10.46 -13.75 -5.86
CA VAL A 115 -9.59 -13.23 -4.79
C VAL A 115 -9.24 -14.36 -3.82
N SER A 116 -8.01 -14.36 -3.28
CA SER A 116 -7.51 -15.42 -2.40
C SER A 116 -8.41 -15.67 -1.19
N GLU A 117 -8.47 -16.93 -0.75
CA GLU A 117 -9.32 -17.33 0.39
C GLU A 117 -8.87 -16.68 1.69
N GLU A 118 -7.56 -16.41 1.85
CA GLU A 118 -7.03 -15.70 3.02
C GLU A 118 -7.62 -14.31 3.15
N ARG A 119 -7.68 -13.55 2.04
CA ARG A 119 -8.27 -12.19 2.05
C ARG A 119 -9.75 -12.22 2.34
N LYS A 120 -10.50 -13.17 1.74
CA LYS A 120 -11.93 -13.37 2.03
C LYS A 120 -12.16 -13.69 3.50
N ALA A 121 -11.34 -14.58 4.07
CA ALA A 121 -11.42 -14.93 5.49
C ALA A 121 -11.15 -13.74 6.41
N ILE A 122 -10.10 -12.95 6.14
CA ILE A 122 -9.78 -11.76 6.92
C ILE A 122 -10.93 -10.74 6.87
N VAL A 123 -11.43 -10.43 5.69
CA VAL A 123 -12.54 -9.48 5.51
C VAL A 123 -13.78 -9.91 6.27
N LYS A 124 -14.16 -11.19 6.15
CA LYS A 124 -15.30 -11.77 6.88
C LYS A 124 -15.10 -11.77 8.39
N SER A 125 -13.87 -11.98 8.88
CA SER A 125 -13.58 -11.97 10.31
C SER A 125 -13.78 -10.61 10.97
N TYR A 126 -13.66 -9.53 10.19
CA TYR A 126 -14.01 -8.17 10.63
C TYR A 126 -15.50 -7.83 10.46
N GLY A 127 -16.32 -8.77 9.96
CA GLY A 127 -17.77 -8.59 9.81
C GLY A 127 -18.19 -7.83 8.56
N ALA A 128 -17.32 -7.63 7.58
CA ALA A 128 -17.67 -6.99 6.33
C ALA A 128 -18.40 -7.95 5.37
N GLU A 129 -19.35 -7.41 4.61
CA GLU A 129 -20.05 -8.10 3.53
C GLU A 129 -19.20 -8.11 2.26
N ILE A 130 -19.26 -9.22 1.50
CA ILE A 130 -18.60 -9.33 0.21
C ILE A 130 -19.64 -9.51 -0.89
N ILE A 131 -19.60 -8.63 -1.87
CA ILE A 131 -20.39 -8.69 -3.11
C ILE A 131 -19.45 -9.16 -4.22
N TYR A 132 -19.67 -10.39 -4.70
CA TYR A 132 -18.80 -11.00 -5.70
C TYR A 132 -19.14 -10.55 -7.12
N THR A 133 -18.10 -10.30 -7.93
CA THR A 133 -18.21 -10.03 -9.36
C THR A 133 -17.53 -11.12 -10.19
N ASP A 134 -17.79 -11.07 -11.50
CA ASP A 134 -17.19 -11.98 -12.48
C ASP A 134 -15.65 -11.86 -12.46
N PRO A 135 -14.93 -12.97 -12.18
CA PRO A 135 -13.48 -12.98 -12.11
C PRO A 135 -12.80 -12.60 -13.44
N LEU A 136 -13.45 -12.86 -14.58
CA LEU A 136 -12.92 -12.52 -15.92
C LEU A 136 -12.88 -11.01 -16.18
N LYS A 137 -13.71 -10.25 -15.47
CA LYS A 137 -13.73 -8.77 -15.55
C LYS A 137 -12.74 -8.09 -14.61
N GLY A 138 -12.09 -8.85 -13.73
CA GLY A 138 -11.06 -8.37 -12.81
C GLY A 138 -11.51 -7.17 -11.95
N SER A 139 -10.56 -6.31 -11.62
CA SER A 139 -10.80 -5.11 -10.81
C SER A 139 -11.73 -4.10 -11.49
N ASP A 140 -11.69 -4.00 -12.81
CA ASP A 140 -12.50 -3.04 -13.56
C ASP A 140 -13.99 -3.44 -13.53
N GLY A 141 -14.29 -4.76 -13.56
CA GLY A 141 -15.65 -5.25 -13.34
C GLY A 141 -16.20 -4.90 -11.95
N ALA A 142 -15.37 -4.97 -10.92
CA ALA A 142 -15.77 -4.59 -9.57
C ALA A 142 -15.99 -3.05 -9.45
N ILE A 143 -15.17 -2.24 -10.13
CA ILE A 143 -15.36 -0.79 -10.19
C ILE A 143 -16.71 -0.42 -10.85
N LEU A 144 -17.05 -1.06 -11.94
CA LEU A 144 -18.32 -0.81 -12.62
C LEU A 144 -19.52 -1.22 -11.77
N GLU A 145 -19.43 -2.37 -11.08
CA GLU A 145 -20.53 -2.85 -10.23
C GLU A 145 -20.73 -1.96 -9.00
N VAL A 146 -19.66 -1.52 -8.31
CA VAL A 146 -19.81 -0.62 -7.17
C VAL A 146 -20.46 0.70 -7.55
N ARG A 147 -20.10 1.27 -8.71
CA ARG A 147 -20.70 2.51 -9.23
C ARG A 147 -22.20 2.35 -9.46
N LYS A 148 -22.60 1.22 -10.07
CA LYS A 148 -24.02 0.89 -10.29
C LYS A 148 -24.79 0.77 -8.97
N LEU A 149 -24.24 0.08 -7.96
CA LEU A 149 -24.88 -0.06 -6.65
C LEU A 149 -25.06 1.28 -5.95
N VAL A 150 -24.06 2.15 -5.99
CA VAL A 150 -24.11 3.49 -5.41
C VAL A 150 -25.13 4.38 -6.14
N GLU A 151 -25.21 4.29 -7.46
CA GLU A 151 -26.20 5.03 -8.25
C GLU A 151 -27.64 4.59 -7.92
N GLN A 152 -27.86 3.30 -7.70
CA GLN A 152 -29.16 2.74 -7.34
C GLN A 152 -29.60 3.09 -5.92
N GLU A 153 -28.69 3.14 -4.96
CA GLU A 153 -28.97 3.38 -3.54
C GLU A 153 -28.04 4.44 -2.91
N PRO A 154 -28.08 5.72 -3.38
CA PRO A 154 -27.07 6.74 -2.98
C PRO A 154 -27.16 7.13 -1.50
N ASP A 155 -28.35 7.00 -0.89
CA ASP A 155 -28.54 7.32 0.53
C ASP A 155 -28.03 6.20 1.45
N ARG A 156 -28.01 4.97 0.98
CA ARG A 156 -27.57 3.80 1.73
C ARG A 156 -26.06 3.71 1.85
N TYR A 157 -25.32 4.11 0.82
CA TYR A 157 -23.90 3.90 0.74
C TYR A 157 -23.08 5.19 0.90
N PHE A 158 -21.95 5.06 1.56
CA PHE A 158 -20.83 5.97 1.41
C PHE A 158 -19.81 5.31 0.47
N PHE A 159 -19.73 5.80 -0.76
CA PHE A 159 -18.74 5.33 -1.72
C PHE A 159 -17.36 5.94 -1.39
N ALA A 160 -16.44 5.11 -0.93
CA ALA A 160 -15.11 5.54 -0.53
C ALA A 160 -14.24 5.93 -1.74
N ASP A 161 -14.45 5.27 -2.90
CA ASP A 161 -13.87 5.58 -4.21
C ASP A 161 -12.36 5.80 -4.17
N GLN A 162 -11.61 4.78 -3.72
CA GLN A 162 -10.15 4.87 -3.56
C GLN A 162 -9.40 5.35 -4.82
N TYR A 163 -10.02 5.22 -6.01
CA TYR A 163 -9.40 5.58 -7.29
C TYR A 163 -9.55 7.07 -7.64
N ASN A 164 -10.53 7.75 -7.08
CA ASN A 164 -10.82 9.16 -7.39
C ASN A 164 -10.80 10.06 -6.14
N ASN A 165 -10.76 9.48 -4.96
CA ASN A 165 -10.85 10.24 -3.70
C ASN A 165 -9.52 10.94 -3.38
N PRO A 166 -9.52 12.29 -3.26
CA PRO A 166 -8.30 13.07 -2.97
C PRO A 166 -7.70 12.77 -1.59
N SER A 167 -8.47 12.20 -0.67
CA SER A 167 -7.98 11.77 0.64
C SER A 167 -6.95 10.63 0.52
N ASN A 168 -6.97 9.85 -0.58
CA ASN A 168 -5.98 8.80 -0.84
C ASN A 168 -4.56 9.39 -0.98
N PRO A 169 -4.23 10.21 -1.98
CA PRO A 169 -2.90 10.83 -2.03
C PRO A 169 -2.62 11.72 -0.83
N SER A 170 -3.62 12.39 -0.25
CA SER A 170 -3.47 13.22 0.96
C SER A 170 -2.94 12.41 2.14
N ALA A 171 -3.39 11.17 2.35
CA ALA A 171 -2.86 10.29 3.39
C ALA A 171 -1.35 10.12 3.27
N HIS A 172 -0.86 9.84 2.08
CA HIS A 172 0.56 9.63 1.82
C HIS A 172 1.39 10.91 1.87
N TYR A 173 0.79 12.03 1.43
CA TYR A 173 1.41 13.35 1.49
C TYR A 173 1.70 13.77 2.95
N HIS A 174 0.73 13.56 3.84
CA HIS A 174 0.86 13.95 5.25
C HIS A 174 1.58 12.92 6.14
N THR A 175 1.76 11.68 5.68
CA THR A 175 2.38 10.62 6.48
C THR A 175 3.60 10.01 5.79
N THR A 176 3.42 9.19 4.75
CA THR A 176 4.50 8.41 4.11
C THR A 176 5.64 9.29 3.61
N GLY A 177 5.32 10.42 2.96
CA GLY A 177 6.32 11.37 2.46
C GLY A 177 7.12 12.01 3.57
N VAL A 178 6.46 12.43 4.65
CA VAL A 178 7.10 13.01 5.84
C VAL A 178 7.99 11.97 6.53
N GLU A 179 7.46 10.76 6.76
CA GLU A 179 8.21 9.67 7.39
C GLU A 179 9.49 9.32 6.60
N ILE A 180 9.41 9.20 5.27
CA ILE A 180 10.58 8.92 4.42
C ILE A 180 11.62 10.04 4.53
N TRP A 181 11.17 11.29 4.47
CA TRP A 181 12.06 12.45 4.61
C TRP A 181 12.80 12.44 5.94
N GLU A 182 12.10 12.28 7.04
CA GLU A 182 12.68 12.24 8.39
C GLU A 182 13.59 11.03 8.58
N GLN A 183 13.16 9.83 8.18
CA GLN A 183 13.93 8.59 8.33
C GLN A 183 15.22 8.61 7.51
N THR A 184 15.22 9.26 6.36
CA THR A 184 16.43 9.47 5.54
C THR A 184 17.24 10.70 5.96
N LYS A 185 16.73 11.50 6.89
CA LYS A 185 17.31 12.80 7.28
C LYS A 185 17.48 13.73 6.08
N GLY A 186 16.46 13.77 5.22
CA GLY A 186 16.44 14.59 4.00
C GLY A 186 17.38 14.11 2.89
N LYS A 187 17.91 12.88 2.96
CA LYS A 187 18.91 12.37 1.98
C LYS A 187 18.28 11.57 0.85
N VAL A 188 16.97 11.35 0.83
CA VAL A 188 16.30 10.66 -0.27
C VAL A 188 16.52 11.41 -1.59
N THR A 189 17.00 10.71 -2.61
CA THR A 189 17.25 11.25 -3.95
C THR A 189 16.31 10.67 -4.99
N HIS A 190 15.84 9.44 -4.78
CA HIS A 190 14.96 8.71 -5.69
C HIS A 190 13.87 8.01 -4.89
N PHE A 191 12.63 8.17 -5.31
CA PHE A 191 11.47 7.50 -4.73
C PHE A 191 10.80 6.62 -5.77
N VAL A 192 10.61 5.33 -5.46
CA VAL A 192 10.08 4.31 -6.36
C VAL A 192 8.79 3.73 -5.79
N ALA A 193 7.69 3.80 -6.54
CA ALA A 193 6.43 3.21 -6.11
C ALA A 193 5.63 2.64 -7.29
N GLY A 194 4.93 1.53 -7.03
CA GLY A 194 4.05 0.88 -7.98
C GLY A 194 2.73 1.64 -8.20
N LEU A 195 2.22 1.59 -9.41
CA LEU A 195 0.95 2.18 -9.82
C LEU A 195 -0.20 1.18 -9.67
N GLY A 196 -1.00 1.35 -8.62
CA GLY A 196 -2.33 0.73 -8.46
C GLY A 196 -3.39 1.82 -8.54
N THR A 197 -3.74 2.43 -7.39
CA THR A 197 -4.55 3.66 -7.36
C THR A 197 -3.73 4.91 -7.68
N SER A 198 -2.41 4.82 -7.70
CA SER A 198 -1.42 5.89 -7.78
C SER A 198 -1.26 6.75 -6.51
N GLY A 199 -2.17 6.67 -5.54
CA GLY A 199 -2.16 7.53 -4.35
C GLY A 199 -0.84 7.56 -3.60
N THR A 200 -0.16 6.41 -3.46
CA THR A 200 1.16 6.32 -2.81
C THR A 200 2.21 7.13 -3.57
N LEU A 201 2.25 6.99 -4.91
CA LEU A 201 3.21 7.72 -5.75
C LEU A 201 2.93 9.22 -5.70
N MET A 202 1.67 9.61 -5.96
CA MET A 202 1.25 11.01 -6.05
C MET A 202 1.43 11.75 -4.73
N GLY A 203 0.94 11.16 -3.63
CA GLY A 203 1.00 11.79 -2.32
C GLY A 203 2.42 11.86 -1.76
N THR A 204 3.13 10.73 -1.73
CA THR A 204 4.51 10.68 -1.23
C THR A 204 5.45 11.52 -2.09
N GLY A 205 5.35 11.35 -3.42
CA GLY A 205 6.19 12.08 -4.37
C GLY A 205 5.96 13.59 -4.29
N GLY A 206 4.69 14.03 -4.20
CA GLY A 206 4.34 15.44 -4.04
C GLY A 206 4.98 16.05 -2.79
N ARG A 207 4.91 15.35 -1.64
CA ARG A 207 5.55 15.82 -0.42
C ARG A 207 7.08 15.84 -0.50
N LEU A 208 7.67 14.82 -1.11
CA LEU A 208 9.12 14.77 -1.26
C LEU A 208 9.63 15.87 -2.18
N LYS A 209 8.94 16.16 -3.30
CA LYS A 209 9.29 17.26 -4.20
C LYS A 209 9.10 18.64 -3.56
N GLU A 210 8.15 18.78 -2.65
CA GLU A 210 8.01 20.02 -1.88
C GLU A 210 9.20 20.25 -0.93
N PHE A 211 9.69 19.18 -0.29
CA PHE A 211 10.89 19.27 0.57
C PHE A 211 12.18 19.46 -0.24
N ASN A 212 12.29 18.77 -1.38
CA ASN A 212 13.41 18.89 -2.30
C ASN A 212 12.95 18.59 -3.74
N PRO A 213 12.85 19.59 -4.62
CA PRO A 213 12.39 19.43 -6.00
C PRO A 213 13.29 18.51 -6.86
N ASP A 214 14.53 18.27 -6.46
CA ASP A 214 15.47 17.41 -7.19
C ASP A 214 15.21 15.91 -6.96
N VAL A 215 14.37 15.53 -6.00
CA VAL A 215 14.01 14.12 -5.77
C VAL A 215 13.33 13.55 -7.02
N GLN A 216 13.90 12.48 -7.56
CA GLN A 216 13.36 11.80 -8.74
C GLN A 216 12.25 10.84 -8.35
N ILE A 217 11.08 10.97 -8.97
CA ILE A 217 9.90 10.15 -8.71
C ILE A 217 9.75 9.11 -9.82
N ILE A 218 9.85 7.84 -9.45
CA ILE A 218 9.84 6.72 -10.39
C ILE A 218 8.56 5.91 -10.18
N ALA A 219 7.72 5.88 -11.23
CA ALA A 219 6.54 5.04 -11.29
C ALA A 219 6.88 3.65 -11.81
N VAL A 220 6.24 2.64 -11.24
CA VAL A 220 6.39 1.23 -11.65
C VAL A 220 5.04 0.68 -12.07
N GLU A 221 4.96 0.12 -13.27
CA GLU A 221 3.76 -0.53 -13.80
C GLU A 221 4.09 -1.88 -14.47
N PRO A 222 3.12 -2.80 -14.60
CA PRO A 222 3.32 -4.02 -15.37
C PRO A 222 3.70 -3.72 -16.83
N ALA A 223 4.54 -4.56 -17.43
CA ALA A 223 4.94 -4.40 -18.83
C ALA A 223 3.81 -4.76 -19.82
N THR A 224 2.87 -5.61 -19.40
CA THR A 224 1.78 -6.12 -20.22
C THR A 224 0.43 -6.04 -19.51
N PRO A 225 -0.69 -5.98 -20.27
CA PRO A 225 -2.04 -5.94 -19.69
C PRO A 225 -2.39 -7.19 -18.86
N ILE A 226 -1.90 -8.36 -19.27
CA ILE A 226 -2.08 -9.63 -18.56
C ILE A 226 -0.81 -9.88 -17.76
N HIS A 227 -0.91 -9.80 -16.44
CA HIS A 227 0.23 -9.91 -15.53
C HIS A 227 -0.17 -10.53 -14.19
N GLY A 228 0.82 -11.09 -13.47
CA GLY A 228 0.66 -11.63 -12.11
C GLY A 228 1.00 -10.65 -10.99
N LEU A 229 1.14 -9.35 -11.28
CA LEU A 229 1.56 -8.33 -10.30
C LEU A 229 0.34 -7.73 -9.60
N GLU A 230 -0.27 -8.52 -8.70
CA GLU A 230 -1.45 -8.08 -7.95
C GLU A 230 -1.21 -6.75 -7.23
N GLY A 231 -2.22 -5.87 -7.29
CA GLY A 231 -2.18 -4.52 -6.72
C GLY A 231 -1.61 -3.45 -7.66
N LEU A 232 -1.02 -3.84 -8.79
CA LEU A 232 -0.60 -2.92 -9.85
C LEU A 232 -1.60 -2.92 -11.02
N LYS A 233 -1.62 -1.82 -11.78
CA LYS A 233 -2.41 -1.64 -13.00
C LYS A 233 -1.49 -1.33 -14.18
N HIS A 234 -1.78 -1.93 -15.32
CA HIS A 234 -1.23 -1.52 -16.61
C HIS A 234 -2.04 -0.32 -17.10
N MET A 235 -1.49 0.90 -16.95
CA MET A 235 -2.24 2.15 -17.08
C MET A 235 -2.79 2.39 -18.48
N ASP A 236 -2.16 1.82 -19.52
CA ASP A 236 -2.59 1.99 -20.91
C ASP A 236 -3.91 1.23 -21.24
N THR A 237 -4.30 0.22 -20.42
CA THR A 237 -5.46 -0.65 -20.71
C THR A 237 -6.50 -0.72 -19.60
N ALA A 238 -6.15 -0.31 -18.37
CA ALA A 238 -7.06 -0.31 -17.24
C ALA A 238 -7.86 1.00 -17.15
N ILE A 239 -8.95 0.99 -16.36
CA ILE A 239 -9.59 2.23 -15.93
C ILE A 239 -8.58 3.04 -15.13
N VAL A 240 -8.14 4.17 -15.70
CA VAL A 240 -7.14 5.05 -15.09
C VAL A 240 -7.75 5.73 -13.85
N PRO A 241 -7.06 5.69 -12.69
CA PRO A 241 -7.50 6.42 -11.51
C PRO A 241 -7.54 7.92 -11.74
N GLY A 242 -8.62 8.59 -11.30
CA GLY A 242 -8.78 10.04 -11.48
C GLY A 242 -7.79 10.88 -10.65
N ILE A 243 -7.16 10.27 -9.62
CA ILE A 243 -6.11 10.91 -8.83
C ILE A 243 -4.71 10.78 -9.46
N TYR A 244 -4.58 10.12 -10.60
CA TYR A 244 -3.30 9.93 -11.28
C TYR A 244 -3.03 11.02 -12.31
N ASP A 245 -1.91 11.69 -12.16
CA ASP A 245 -1.34 12.57 -13.18
C ASP A 245 -0.19 11.83 -13.89
N PRO A 246 -0.33 11.48 -15.17
CA PRO A 246 0.69 10.74 -15.93
C PRO A 246 1.96 11.56 -16.20
N THR A 247 1.91 12.87 -16.02
CA THR A 247 3.06 13.79 -16.21
C THR A 247 3.87 14.01 -14.94
N PHE A 248 3.35 13.60 -13.78
CA PHE A 248 3.99 13.82 -12.50
C PHE A 248 5.27 13.01 -12.26
N PRO A 249 5.35 11.70 -12.59
CA PRO A 249 6.58 10.94 -12.40
C PRO A 249 7.68 11.38 -13.37
N ASP A 250 8.90 11.54 -12.87
CA ASP A 250 10.07 11.86 -13.71
C ASP A 250 10.44 10.69 -14.62
N ARG A 251 10.12 9.45 -14.21
CA ARG A 251 10.37 8.25 -14.99
C ARG A 251 9.31 7.20 -14.73
N LYS A 252 8.93 6.44 -15.78
CA LYS A 252 8.12 5.22 -15.67
C LYS A 252 8.95 4.00 -16.05
N ILE A 253 8.84 2.94 -15.27
CA ILE A 253 9.53 1.67 -15.52
C ILE A 253 8.48 0.57 -15.62
N LYS A 254 8.46 -0.11 -16.76
CA LYS A 254 7.63 -1.29 -17.02
C LYS A 254 8.36 -2.54 -16.53
N VAL A 255 7.65 -3.41 -15.81
CA VAL A 255 8.24 -4.61 -15.18
C VAL A 255 7.49 -5.85 -15.60
N ASP A 256 8.21 -6.85 -16.06
CA ASP A 256 7.68 -8.17 -16.36
C ASP A 256 7.38 -8.96 -15.08
N THR A 257 6.34 -9.79 -15.13
CA THR A 257 5.93 -10.63 -13.99
C THR A 257 7.08 -11.49 -13.47
N GLU A 258 7.84 -12.13 -14.37
CA GLU A 258 8.95 -13.01 -14.00
C GLU A 258 10.11 -12.25 -13.34
N ASP A 259 10.38 -11.02 -13.77
CA ASP A 259 11.38 -10.16 -13.14
C ASP A 259 11.01 -9.81 -11.70
N ALA A 260 9.75 -9.44 -11.50
CA ALA A 260 9.23 -9.18 -10.16
C ALA A 260 9.29 -10.44 -9.28
N TYR A 261 8.91 -11.60 -9.80
CA TYR A 261 8.94 -12.87 -9.08
C TYR A 261 10.36 -13.27 -8.68
N ARG A 262 11.36 -13.06 -9.56
CA ARG A 262 12.78 -13.27 -9.21
C ARG A 262 13.20 -12.39 -8.04
N MET A 263 12.75 -11.12 -8.02
CA MET A 263 13.08 -10.22 -6.92
C MET A 263 12.38 -10.62 -5.61
N VAL A 264 11.12 -11.08 -5.65
CA VAL A 264 10.45 -11.62 -4.46
C VAL A 264 11.24 -12.79 -3.86
N ARG A 265 11.67 -13.75 -4.69
CA ARG A 265 12.52 -14.87 -4.24
C ARG A 265 13.86 -14.40 -3.66
N ALA A 266 14.51 -13.43 -4.30
CA ALA A 266 15.77 -12.87 -3.82
C ALA A 266 15.61 -12.14 -2.49
N LEU A 267 14.52 -11.39 -2.29
CA LEU A 267 14.20 -10.73 -1.03
C LEU A 267 13.96 -11.75 0.08
N GLY A 268 13.23 -12.84 -0.21
CA GLY A 268 13.01 -13.92 0.75
C GLY A 268 14.32 -14.61 1.15
N THR A 269 15.10 -15.06 0.18
CA THR A 269 16.29 -15.90 0.41
C THR A 269 17.52 -15.12 0.88
N LYS A 270 17.66 -13.86 0.51
CA LYS A 270 18.85 -13.06 0.81
C LYS A 270 18.63 -12.00 1.91
N GLU A 271 17.43 -11.43 2.02
CA GLU A 271 17.11 -10.41 3.03
C GLU A 271 16.22 -10.93 4.15
N GLY A 272 15.61 -12.12 4.01
CA GLY A 272 14.66 -12.68 4.95
C GLY A 272 13.30 -11.95 4.94
N LEU A 273 12.94 -11.35 3.81
CA LEU A 273 11.73 -10.53 3.66
C LEU A 273 10.68 -11.29 2.84
N LEU A 274 9.60 -11.71 3.46
CA LEU A 274 8.43 -12.28 2.80
C LEU A 274 7.51 -11.14 2.36
N VAL A 275 7.53 -10.80 1.08
CA VAL A 275 6.83 -9.63 0.51
C VAL A 275 5.89 -10.03 -0.63
N GLY A 276 4.90 -9.16 -0.94
CA GLY A 276 4.01 -9.36 -2.08
C GLY A 276 4.66 -9.09 -3.44
N TYR A 277 3.95 -9.42 -4.52
CA TYR A 277 4.46 -9.33 -5.90
C TYR A 277 4.80 -7.91 -6.34
N SER A 278 3.99 -6.94 -5.93
CA SER A 278 4.24 -5.51 -6.21
C SER A 278 5.52 -4.98 -5.56
N ALA A 279 5.93 -5.56 -4.42
CA ALA A 279 7.22 -5.27 -3.80
C ALA A 279 8.39 -5.78 -4.66
N GLY A 280 8.24 -6.96 -5.28
CA GLY A 280 9.21 -7.48 -6.25
C GLY A 280 9.37 -6.57 -7.47
N ALA A 281 8.25 -6.08 -8.01
CA ALA A 281 8.27 -5.13 -9.12
C ALA A 281 8.96 -3.82 -8.74
N ALA A 282 8.64 -3.25 -7.57
CA ALA A 282 9.31 -2.05 -7.07
C ALA A 282 10.81 -2.28 -6.85
N MET A 283 11.20 -3.46 -6.35
CA MET A 283 12.59 -3.83 -6.13
C MET A 283 13.36 -3.97 -7.45
N TRP A 284 12.75 -4.59 -8.47
CA TRP A 284 13.38 -4.68 -9.79
C TRP A 284 13.63 -3.29 -10.37
N ALA A 285 12.62 -2.43 -10.37
CA ALA A 285 12.75 -1.05 -10.85
C ALA A 285 13.80 -0.26 -10.06
N ALA A 286 13.80 -0.35 -8.74
CA ALA A 286 14.80 0.29 -7.89
C ALA A 286 16.21 -0.22 -8.18
N SER A 287 16.37 -1.50 -8.53
CA SER A 287 17.68 -2.08 -8.90
C SER A 287 18.22 -1.49 -10.20
N GLN A 288 17.36 -1.22 -11.19
CA GLN A 288 17.77 -0.56 -12.43
C GLN A 288 18.24 0.87 -12.14
N VAL A 289 17.44 1.65 -11.42
CA VAL A 289 17.80 3.01 -11.02
C VAL A 289 19.11 3.03 -10.24
N ALA A 290 19.24 2.17 -9.24
CA ALA A 290 20.42 2.14 -8.36
C ALA A 290 21.74 1.84 -9.11
N ARG A 291 21.71 1.02 -10.15
CA ARG A 291 22.89 0.69 -10.98
C ARG A 291 23.37 1.85 -11.85
N GLU A 292 22.49 2.77 -12.20
CA GLU A 292 22.80 3.96 -13.01
C GLU A 292 23.48 5.07 -12.19
N LEU A 293 23.40 4.97 -10.84
CA LEU A 293 23.88 6.01 -9.92
C LEU A 293 25.30 5.75 -9.46
N LYS A 294 26.06 6.83 -9.24
CA LYS A 294 27.35 6.78 -8.51
C LYS A 294 27.12 6.88 -7.00
N GLU A 295 26.18 7.71 -6.57
CA GLU A 295 25.76 7.89 -5.20
C GLU A 295 24.28 8.25 -5.12
N GLY A 296 23.62 7.99 -3.99
CA GLY A 296 22.23 8.34 -3.78
C GLY A 296 21.51 7.45 -2.75
N TYR A 297 20.34 7.93 -2.35
CA TYR A 297 19.42 7.22 -1.47
C TYR A 297 18.14 6.90 -2.25
N VAL A 298 18.02 5.65 -2.67
CA VAL A 298 16.84 5.12 -3.36
C VAL A 298 15.89 4.54 -2.33
N VAL A 299 14.69 5.09 -2.24
CA VAL A 299 13.63 4.61 -1.33
C VAL A 299 12.52 4.03 -2.17
N LEU A 300 12.15 2.78 -1.90
CA LEU A 300 11.02 2.13 -2.56
C LEU A 300 9.96 1.70 -1.55
N VAL A 301 8.72 1.51 -2.00
CA VAL A 301 7.63 1.04 -1.16
C VAL A 301 7.43 -0.46 -1.35
N PHE A 302 7.41 -1.21 -0.24
CA PHE A 302 6.92 -2.57 -0.18
C PHE A 302 5.50 -2.54 0.39
N PRO A 303 4.47 -2.66 -0.47
CA PRO A 303 3.10 -2.36 -0.08
C PRO A 303 2.50 -3.34 0.94
N ASP A 304 2.87 -4.60 0.88
CA ASP A 304 2.33 -5.67 1.72
C ASP A 304 3.29 -6.84 1.90
N SER A 305 2.85 -7.81 2.72
CA SER A 305 3.56 -9.06 2.98
C SER A 305 3.12 -10.17 2.02
N GLY A 306 4.01 -11.12 1.77
CA GLY A 306 3.71 -12.37 1.06
C GLY A 306 2.67 -13.27 1.75
N HIS A 307 2.36 -13.03 3.03
CA HIS A 307 1.34 -13.79 3.75
C HIS A 307 -0.06 -13.72 3.13
N HIS A 308 -0.36 -12.68 2.36
CA HIS A 308 -1.64 -12.54 1.67
C HIS A 308 -1.77 -13.39 0.41
N TYR A 309 -0.72 -14.15 0.05
CA TYR A 309 -0.61 -14.85 -1.25
C TYR A 309 -0.17 -16.30 -1.12
N LEU A 310 -0.09 -16.87 0.09
CA LEU A 310 0.50 -18.20 0.33
C LEU A 310 -0.23 -19.33 -0.39
N SER A 311 -1.53 -19.19 -0.67
CA SER A 311 -2.33 -20.15 -1.45
C SER A 311 -2.13 -20.05 -2.96
N THR A 312 -1.35 -19.08 -3.46
CA THR A 312 -1.12 -18.95 -4.90
C THR A 312 -0.02 -19.89 -5.39
N SER A 313 -0.08 -20.27 -6.67
CA SER A 313 0.85 -21.22 -7.30
C SER A 313 2.32 -20.83 -7.15
N PHE A 314 2.62 -19.52 -7.16
CA PHE A 314 3.99 -19.02 -6.97
C PHE A 314 4.64 -19.52 -5.67
N TRP A 315 3.89 -19.55 -4.55
CA TRP A 315 4.40 -19.96 -3.25
C TRP A 315 4.32 -21.47 -3.05
N LEU A 316 3.43 -22.15 -3.75
CA LEU A 316 3.26 -23.59 -3.66
C LEU A 316 4.27 -24.38 -4.49
N GLY A 317 5.16 -23.71 -5.23
CA GLY A 317 6.24 -24.36 -5.97
C GLY A 317 5.79 -24.97 -7.30
N ALA A 318 4.68 -24.51 -7.87
CA ALA A 318 4.22 -24.88 -9.19
C ALA A 318 4.90 -24.08 -10.31
#